data_f7c159306c7a186e741310d03b3cb4fa
#
_entry.id   f7c159306c7a186e741310d03b3cb4fa
#
_cell.length_a   1.000
_cell.length_b   1.000
_cell.length_c   1.000
_cell.angle_alpha   90.00
_cell.angle_beta   90.00
_cell.angle_gamma   90.00
#
_symmetry.space_group_name_H-M   'P 1'
#
loop_
_entity.id
_entity.type
_entity.pdbx_description
1 polymer ?
#
loop_
_entity_poly.entity_id
_entity_poly.type
_entity_poly.pdbx_seq_one_letter_code
_entity_poly.pdbx_strand_id
1 'polypeptide(L)'
;MKGITIDSNRHSLAAMVPLQVYNTLQVAEETEQLKHFTHLIIGGGAIDTQLAECLKDFPNYVWSTYGMTETLSHVALRRLNGPEATEWYKPFSNVSVAINNEGCLVINAPSVHVGPLVTNDIAEINENGCFKICGRKDNVICCGGIKIQIEEVETALRPWLKHPFMISKRLNQKFGETMVLLTEDSQLAVVKDICLQKLPKYWQPKAYIHVASLPMTETGKPARAKALALAKEI
;
A
#
# COMPACT_ATOMS: atom_id res chain seq x y z
N MET A 1 24.32 -7.36 1.66
CA MET A 1 24.95 -6.44 2.68
C MET A 1 26.30 -7.02 3.09
N LYS A 2 27.44 -6.45 2.68
CA LYS A 2 28.75 -6.94 3.13
C LYS A 2 29.11 -6.32 4.48
N GLY A 3 29.27 -7.17 5.52
CA GLY A 3 30.14 -6.90 6.67
C GLY A 3 29.69 -5.91 7.72
N ILE A 4 28.39 -5.81 8.03
CA ILE A 4 27.94 -5.07 9.22
C ILE A 4 27.94 -6.02 10.41
N THR A 5 28.93 -5.90 11.30
CA THR A 5 28.91 -6.55 12.61
C THR A 5 27.99 -5.74 13.53
N ILE A 6 26.84 -6.30 13.89
CA ILE A 6 25.89 -5.65 14.80
C ILE A 6 26.30 -6.01 16.23
N ASP A 7 26.69 -5.00 17.01
CA ASP A 7 26.95 -5.14 18.44
C ASP A 7 25.59 -5.33 19.14
N SER A 8 25.36 -6.50 19.73
CA SER A 8 24.11 -6.88 20.41
C SER A 8 23.78 -6.01 21.64
N ASN A 9 24.73 -5.21 22.13
CA ASN A 9 24.54 -4.30 23.26
C ASN A 9 24.15 -2.86 22.84
N ARG A 10 24.01 -2.58 21.55
CA ARG A 10 23.63 -1.26 21.04
C ARG A 10 22.28 -1.31 20.35
N HIS A 11 21.43 -0.31 20.62
CA HIS A 11 20.23 -0.11 19.83
C HIS A 11 20.63 0.17 18.37
N SER A 12 20.17 -0.69 17.47
CA SER A 12 20.44 -0.59 16.05
C SER A 12 19.14 -0.40 15.26
N LEU A 13 19.19 0.41 14.21
CA LEU A 13 18.04 0.75 13.38
C LEU A 13 18.36 0.48 11.91
N ALA A 14 17.46 -0.22 11.22
CA ALA A 14 17.44 -0.32 9.79
C ALA A 14 16.22 0.43 9.23
N ALA A 15 16.43 1.23 8.18
CA ALA A 15 15.35 1.89 7.44
C ALA A 15 15.33 1.36 6.00
N MET A 16 14.19 0.86 5.55
CA MET A 16 14.03 0.21 4.23
C MET A 16 12.71 0.61 3.58
N VAL A 17 12.63 0.46 2.26
CA VAL A 17 11.34 0.50 1.56
C VAL A 17 10.77 -0.93 1.44
N PRO A 18 9.44 -1.12 1.23
CA PRO A 18 8.83 -2.45 1.15
C PRO A 18 9.50 -3.38 0.16
N LEU A 19 9.92 -2.88 -1.01
CA LEU A 19 10.61 -3.68 -2.02
C LEU A 19 11.97 -4.22 -1.53
N GLN A 20 12.72 -3.41 -0.78
CA GLN A 20 14.00 -3.85 -0.21
C GLN A 20 13.76 -4.96 0.82
N VAL A 21 12.77 -4.79 1.70
CA VAL A 21 12.41 -5.83 2.68
C VAL A 21 11.99 -7.11 1.95
N TYR A 22 11.12 -7.01 0.95
CA TYR A 22 10.70 -8.17 0.15
C TYR A 22 11.90 -8.91 -0.44
N ASN A 23 12.85 -8.20 -1.06
CA ASN A 23 14.04 -8.81 -1.65
C ASN A 23 14.95 -9.46 -0.58
N THR A 24 15.15 -8.80 0.56
CA THR A 24 15.91 -9.33 1.69
C THR A 24 15.31 -10.63 2.22
N LEU A 25 13.98 -10.72 2.30
CA LEU A 25 13.27 -11.93 2.76
C LEU A 25 13.43 -13.14 1.80
N GLN A 26 13.88 -12.94 0.56
CA GLN A 26 14.18 -14.04 -0.36
C GLN A 26 15.54 -14.70 -0.08
N VAL A 27 16.39 -14.08 0.75
CA VAL A 27 17.72 -14.57 1.10
C VAL A 27 17.79 -14.86 2.60
N ALA A 28 17.94 -16.13 2.96
CA ALA A 28 17.86 -16.57 4.37
C ALA A 28 18.90 -15.86 5.26
N GLU A 29 20.13 -15.71 4.79
CA GLU A 29 21.21 -15.04 5.55
C GLU A 29 20.89 -13.55 5.77
N GLU A 30 20.39 -12.83 4.78
CA GLU A 30 20.00 -11.43 4.90
C GLU A 30 18.77 -11.28 5.82
N THR A 31 17.83 -12.22 5.76
CA THR A 31 16.67 -12.26 6.66
C THR A 31 17.10 -12.38 8.12
N GLU A 32 18.05 -13.27 8.41
CA GLU A 32 18.58 -13.42 9.77
C GLU A 32 19.33 -12.14 10.21
N GLN A 33 20.13 -11.53 9.35
CA GLN A 33 20.76 -10.25 9.66
C GLN A 33 19.73 -9.16 9.97
N LEU A 34 18.60 -9.12 9.24
CA LEU A 34 17.54 -8.14 9.47
C LEU A 34 16.88 -8.30 10.85
N LYS A 35 16.76 -9.52 11.35
CA LYS A 35 16.22 -9.83 12.68
C LYS A 35 17.12 -9.37 13.84
N HIS A 36 18.40 -9.10 13.60
CA HIS A 36 19.34 -8.62 14.64
C HIS A 36 19.25 -7.11 14.90
N PHE A 37 18.61 -6.33 14.04
CA PHE A 37 18.36 -4.92 14.34
C PHE A 37 17.33 -4.78 15.45
N THR A 38 17.54 -3.83 16.36
CA THR A 38 16.55 -3.53 17.41
C THR A 38 15.26 -3.00 16.80
N HIS A 39 15.38 -2.11 15.82
CA HIS A 39 14.25 -1.51 15.11
C HIS A 39 14.41 -1.65 13.59
N LEU A 40 13.38 -2.14 12.93
CA LEU A 40 13.22 -2.09 11.47
C LEU A 40 12.11 -1.09 11.15
N ILE A 41 12.44 -0.03 10.43
CA ILE A 41 11.49 0.99 9.97
C ILE A 41 11.25 0.79 8.47
N ILE A 42 9.99 0.62 8.08
CA ILE A 42 9.60 0.41 6.70
C ILE A 42 8.74 1.60 6.26
N GLY A 43 9.22 2.32 5.25
CA GLY A 43 8.58 3.54 4.77
C GLY A 43 8.58 3.68 3.26
N GLY A 44 8.02 4.79 2.77
CA GLY A 44 8.01 5.12 1.35
C GLY A 44 7.00 4.35 0.50
N GLY A 45 6.19 3.44 1.06
CA GLY A 45 5.14 2.71 0.35
C GLY A 45 4.20 1.99 1.29
N ALA A 46 3.04 1.58 0.77
CA ALA A 46 2.12 0.72 1.51
C ALA A 46 2.73 -0.67 1.73
N ILE A 47 2.49 -1.23 2.89
CA ILE A 47 2.86 -2.61 3.23
C ILE A 47 1.64 -3.48 2.96
N ASP A 48 1.79 -4.42 2.04
CA ASP A 48 0.73 -5.37 1.75
C ASP A 48 0.61 -6.46 2.83
N THR A 49 -0.51 -7.17 2.81
CA THR A 49 -0.82 -8.21 3.80
C THR A 49 0.18 -9.36 3.80
N GLN A 50 0.74 -9.74 2.65
CA GLN A 50 1.71 -10.83 2.57
C GLN A 50 3.02 -10.44 3.22
N LEU A 51 3.53 -9.24 2.93
CA LEU A 51 4.74 -8.73 3.56
C LEU A 51 4.54 -8.54 5.07
N ALA A 52 3.38 -8.04 5.51
CA ALA A 52 3.06 -7.91 6.93
C ALA A 52 3.05 -9.27 7.64
N GLU A 53 2.46 -10.31 7.02
CA GLU A 53 2.44 -11.66 7.58
C GLU A 53 3.84 -12.28 7.67
N CYS A 54 4.72 -12.06 6.68
CA CYS A 54 6.13 -12.50 6.75
C CYS A 54 6.92 -11.85 7.90
N LEU A 55 6.54 -10.65 8.30
CA LEU A 55 7.22 -9.90 9.36
C LEU A 55 6.62 -10.11 10.75
N LYS A 56 5.46 -10.76 10.86
CA LYS A 56 4.66 -10.91 12.07
C LYS A 56 5.43 -11.53 13.22
N ASP A 57 6.23 -12.56 12.94
CA ASP A 57 6.98 -13.34 13.93
C ASP A 57 8.43 -12.86 14.09
N PHE A 58 8.79 -11.70 13.56
CA PHE A 58 10.11 -11.12 13.75
C PHE A 58 10.33 -10.76 15.22
N PRO A 59 11.52 -11.08 15.79
CA PRO A 59 11.80 -10.86 17.21
C PRO A 59 12.02 -9.38 17.55
N ASN A 60 12.40 -8.58 16.57
CA ASN A 60 12.69 -7.16 16.71
C ASN A 60 11.44 -6.29 16.52
N TYR A 61 11.59 -4.98 16.74
CA TYR A 61 10.51 -4.01 16.58
C TYR A 61 10.36 -3.61 15.13
N VAL A 62 9.29 -4.05 14.46
CA VAL A 62 9.01 -3.71 13.06
C VAL A 62 7.94 -2.65 12.97
N TRP A 63 8.25 -1.54 12.29
CA TRP A 63 7.40 -0.37 12.17
C TRP A 63 7.09 -0.04 10.71
N SER A 64 5.86 0.33 10.45
CA SER A 64 5.48 1.04 9.23
C SER A 64 5.41 2.54 9.51
N THR A 65 5.94 3.35 8.59
CA THR A 65 5.89 4.81 8.69
C THR A 65 4.86 5.38 7.72
N TYR A 66 4.25 6.49 8.12
CA TYR A 66 3.45 7.30 7.23
C TYR A 66 4.06 8.70 7.12
N GLY A 67 4.23 9.16 5.89
CA GLY A 67 4.77 10.47 5.54
C GLY A 67 4.84 10.66 4.04
N MET A 68 5.14 11.88 3.62
CA MET A 68 5.22 12.27 2.22
C MET A 68 6.30 13.35 2.03
N THR A 69 6.56 13.74 0.79
CA THR A 69 7.56 14.76 0.47
C THR A 69 7.28 16.08 1.19
N GLU A 70 6.00 16.46 1.26
CA GLU A 70 5.53 17.71 1.88
C GLU A 70 5.73 17.73 3.41
N THR A 71 5.85 16.56 4.04
CA THR A 71 6.18 16.43 5.46
C THR A 71 7.67 16.18 5.72
N LEU A 72 8.52 16.26 4.68
CA LEU A 72 9.98 15.99 4.67
C LEU A 72 10.34 14.57 5.07
N SER A 73 9.62 13.97 6.00
CA SER A 73 9.82 12.62 6.54
C SER A 73 8.49 12.08 7.06
N HIS A 74 8.57 11.01 7.86
CA HIS A 74 7.40 10.41 8.47
C HIS A 74 6.86 11.26 9.63
N VAL A 75 5.54 11.29 9.75
CA VAL A 75 4.80 12.04 10.78
C VAL A 75 4.01 11.11 11.71
N ALA A 76 3.94 9.82 11.38
CA ALA A 76 3.27 8.81 12.19
C ALA A 76 3.91 7.43 12.00
N LEU A 77 3.71 6.56 12.99
CA LEU A 77 4.18 5.18 13.02
C LEU A 77 3.06 4.23 13.40
N ARG A 78 3.12 2.99 12.88
CA ARG A 78 2.34 1.87 13.40
C ARG A 78 3.23 0.64 13.58
N ARG A 79 2.91 -0.18 14.55
CA ARG A 79 3.58 -1.45 14.78
C ARG A 79 3.06 -2.51 13.82
N LEU A 80 3.96 -3.32 13.23
CA LEU A 80 3.58 -4.40 12.31
C LEU A 80 3.56 -5.77 12.97
N ASN A 81 4.30 -5.96 14.08
CA ASN A 81 4.48 -7.26 14.71
C ASN A 81 4.33 -7.21 16.24
N GLY A 82 4.23 -8.40 16.85
CA GLY A 82 4.07 -8.54 18.30
C GLY A 82 2.68 -8.11 18.80
N PRO A 83 2.49 -8.05 20.13
CA PRO A 83 1.18 -7.78 20.74
C PRO A 83 0.65 -6.37 20.45
N GLU A 84 1.51 -5.45 20.05
CA GLU A 84 1.14 -4.07 19.68
C GLU A 84 0.89 -3.89 18.18
N ALA A 85 0.86 -4.97 17.40
CA ALA A 85 0.58 -4.91 15.97
C ALA A 85 -0.80 -4.28 15.71
N THR A 86 -0.84 -3.30 14.79
CA THR A 86 -2.05 -2.54 14.51
C THR A 86 -2.07 -2.03 13.07
N GLU A 87 -3.26 -1.77 12.54
CA GLU A 87 -3.45 -1.06 11.27
C GLU A 87 -3.47 0.47 11.45
N TRP A 88 -3.50 0.95 12.69
CA TRP A 88 -3.66 2.36 13.02
C TRP A 88 -2.30 3.03 13.21
N TYR A 89 -2.06 4.09 12.44
CA TYR A 89 -0.89 4.96 12.59
C TYR A 89 -1.11 5.93 13.75
N LYS A 90 -0.16 5.97 14.66
CA LYS A 90 -0.12 6.94 15.75
C LYS A 90 0.70 8.16 15.31
N PRO A 91 0.09 9.35 15.20
CA PRO A 91 0.83 10.58 14.93
C PRO A 91 1.85 10.90 16.02
N PHE A 92 2.93 11.57 15.66
CA PHE A 92 3.88 12.12 16.65
C PHE A 92 3.20 13.22 17.49
N SER A 93 3.75 13.51 18.66
CA SER A 93 3.16 14.42 19.64
C SER A 93 2.90 15.85 19.13
N ASN A 94 3.66 16.28 18.12
CA ASN A 94 3.53 17.60 17.49
C ASN A 94 2.72 17.57 16.17
N VAL A 95 2.09 16.44 15.88
CA VAL A 95 1.26 16.25 14.67
C VAL A 95 -0.18 15.99 15.07
N SER A 96 -1.09 16.73 14.46
CA SER A 96 -2.53 16.43 14.56
C SER A 96 -3.11 16.09 13.18
N VAL A 97 -4.16 15.28 13.18
CA VAL A 97 -4.82 14.81 11.97
C VAL A 97 -6.32 15.05 12.03
N ALA A 98 -6.92 15.27 10.88
CA ALA A 98 -8.36 15.41 10.70
C ALA A 98 -8.80 14.77 9.38
N ILE A 99 -10.09 14.60 9.17
CA ILE A 99 -10.69 14.16 7.91
C ILE A 99 -11.48 15.33 7.31
N ASN A 100 -11.26 15.62 6.03
CA ASN A 100 -12.04 16.63 5.32
C ASN A 100 -13.41 16.07 4.83
N ASN A 101 -14.21 16.92 4.21
CA ASN A 101 -15.54 16.54 3.68
C ASN A 101 -15.50 15.49 2.57
N GLU A 102 -14.33 15.23 1.97
CA GLU A 102 -14.12 14.23 0.91
C GLU A 102 -13.59 12.90 1.46
N GLY A 103 -13.41 12.79 2.79
CA GLY A 103 -12.85 11.60 3.45
C GLY A 103 -11.30 11.55 3.41
N CYS A 104 -10.65 12.63 2.97
CA CYS A 104 -9.19 12.66 2.86
C CYS A 104 -8.55 13.11 4.16
N LEU A 105 -7.39 12.50 4.49
CA LEU A 105 -6.58 12.87 5.63
C LEU A 105 -6.04 14.29 5.47
N VAL A 106 -6.17 15.09 6.53
CA VAL A 106 -5.57 16.41 6.68
C VAL A 106 -4.55 16.33 7.80
N ILE A 107 -3.31 16.74 7.52
CA ILE A 107 -2.20 16.70 8.46
C ILE A 107 -1.86 18.14 8.87
N ASN A 108 -1.74 18.36 10.17
CA ASN A 108 -1.16 19.58 10.71
C ASN A 108 0.13 19.23 11.45
N ALA A 109 1.27 19.56 10.84
CA ALA A 109 2.61 19.26 11.32
C ALA A 109 3.48 20.53 11.29
N PRO A 110 3.26 21.49 12.20
CA PRO A 110 3.81 22.84 12.13
C PRO A 110 5.34 22.90 12.14
N SER A 111 6.02 21.85 12.58
CA SER A 111 7.49 21.77 12.56
C SER A 111 8.07 21.55 11.16
N VAL A 112 7.27 21.09 10.19
CA VAL A 112 7.74 20.70 8.85
C VAL A 112 6.92 21.31 7.72
N HIS A 113 5.69 21.75 7.97
CA HIS A 113 4.80 22.33 6.97
C HIS A 113 3.97 23.49 7.56
N VAL A 114 3.90 24.60 6.84
CA VAL A 114 3.09 25.76 7.25
C VAL A 114 1.64 25.54 6.90
N GLY A 115 0.78 25.49 7.92
CA GLY A 115 -0.67 25.26 7.79
C GLY A 115 -1.07 23.79 7.54
N PRO A 116 -2.38 23.53 7.42
CA PRO A 116 -2.90 22.18 7.17
C PRO A 116 -2.52 21.68 5.79
N LEU A 117 -2.02 20.46 5.71
CA LEU A 117 -1.73 19.74 4.48
C LEU A 117 -2.87 18.80 4.15
N VAL A 118 -3.62 19.06 3.09
CA VAL A 118 -4.68 18.19 2.60
C VAL A 118 -4.08 17.12 1.70
N THR A 119 -4.24 15.87 2.06
CA THR A 119 -3.72 14.74 1.27
C THR A 119 -4.78 14.20 0.30
N ASN A 120 -4.37 13.31 -0.61
CA ASN A 120 -5.28 12.50 -1.42
C ASN A 120 -5.53 11.10 -0.80
N ASP A 121 -5.07 10.86 0.43
CA ASP A 121 -5.24 9.59 1.11
C ASP A 121 -6.57 9.56 1.87
N ILE A 122 -7.45 8.66 1.50
CA ILE A 122 -8.71 8.40 2.21
C ILE A 122 -8.37 7.68 3.51
N ALA A 123 -8.90 8.16 4.62
CA ALA A 123 -8.55 7.65 5.93
C ALA A 123 -9.73 7.64 6.90
N GLU A 124 -9.56 6.86 7.97
CA GLU A 124 -10.41 6.84 9.16
C GLU A 124 -9.57 7.29 10.37
N ILE A 125 -10.20 7.93 11.34
CA ILE A 125 -9.57 8.30 12.61
C ILE A 125 -10.37 7.66 13.76
N ASN A 126 -9.66 6.99 14.67
CA ASN A 126 -10.29 6.40 15.85
C ASN A 126 -10.33 7.37 17.04
N GLU A 127 -10.99 6.96 18.13
CA GLU A 127 -11.16 7.75 19.35
C GLU A 127 -9.86 8.20 20.02
N ASN A 128 -8.75 7.48 19.75
CA ASN A 128 -7.42 7.81 20.28
C ASN A 128 -6.62 8.76 19.38
N GLY A 129 -7.22 9.27 18.30
CA GLY A 129 -6.56 10.17 17.33
C GLY A 129 -5.56 9.44 16.42
N CYS A 130 -5.54 8.11 16.40
CA CYS A 130 -4.79 7.32 15.43
C CYS A 130 -5.58 7.20 14.14
N PHE A 131 -4.90 7.09 13.01
CA PHE A 131 -5.55 7.01 11.70
C PHE A 131 -5.14 5.75 10.94
N LYS A 132 -6.02 5.29 10.06
CA LYS A 132 -5.82 4.19 9.13
C LYS A 132 -6.04 4.68 7.71
N ILE A 133 -5.15 4.32 6.79
CA ILE A 133 -5.30 4.64 5.37
C ILE A 133 -6.15 3.56 4.71
N CYS A 134 -7.27 3.98 4.11
CA CYS A 134 -8.21 3.10 3.41
C CYS A 134 -7.93 3.03 1.90
N GLY A 135 -7.21 4.04 1.35
CA GLY A 135 -6.87 4.10 -0.07
C GLY A 135 -6.56 5.53 -0.51
N ARG A 136 -6.64 5.77 -1.83
CA ARG A 136 -6.40 7.10 -2.39
C ARG A 136 -7.60 7.60 -3.17
N LYS A 137 -7.91 8.88 -3.05
CA LYS A 137 -8.95 9.56 -3.81
C LYS A 137 -8.78 9.38 -5.33
N ASP A 138 -7.53 9.41 -5.81
CA ASP A 138 -7.19 9.25 -7.22
C ASP A 138 -7.48 7.83 -7.76
N ASN A 139 -7.54 6.85 -6.86
CA ASN A 139 -7.75 5.43 -7.16
C ASN A 139 -9.20 4.97 -6.96
N VAL A 140 -10.15 5.91 -6.88
CA VAL A 140 -11.58 5.58 -6.88
C VAL A 140 -12.08 5.40 -8.30
N ILE A 141 -12.86 4.34 -8.54
CA ILE A 141 -13.59 4.08 -9.79
C ILE A 141 -15.05 4.43 -9.56
N CYS A 142 -15.58 5.35 -10.33
CA CYS A 142 -17.01 5.74 -10.26
C CYS A 142 -17.81 4.98 -11.33
N CYS A 143 -18.31 3.79 -10.99
CA CYS A 143 -19.03 2.92 -11.93
C CYS A 143 -20.54 2.95 -11.65
N GLY A 144 -21.32 3.57 -12.52
CA GLY A 144 -22.78 3.61 -12.38
C GLY A 144 -23.27 4.24 -11.06
N GLY A 145 -22.54 5.26 -10.56
CA GLY A 145 -22.84 5.93 -9.29
C GLY A 145 -22.25 5.23 -8.04
N ILE A 146 -21.63 4.06 -8.20
CA ILE A 146 -20.96 3.35 -7.11
C ILE A 146 -19.48 3.74 -7.10
N LYS A 147 -18.98 4.18 -5.95
CA LYS A 147 -17.55 4.44 -5.73
C LYS A 147 -16.88 3.15 -5.28
N ILE A 148 -15.85 2.72 -6.00
CA ILE A 148 -15.11 1.48 -5.73
C ILE A 148 -13.65 1.86 -5.55
N GLN A 149 -13.08 1.49 -4.41
CA GLN A 149 -11.68 1.72 -4.10
C GLN A 149 -10.84 0.62 -4.75
N ILE A 150 -9.86 1.00 -5.56
CA ILE A 150 -8.99 0.05 -6.29
C ILE A 150 -8.26 -0.87 -5.31
N GLU A 151 -7.73 -0.33 -4.23
CA GLU A 151 -6.97 -1.06 -3.22
C GLU A 151 -7.80 -2.15 -2.52
N GLU A 152 -9.08 -1.92 -2.30
CA GLU A 152 -9.99 -2.92 -1.73
C GLU A 152 -10.18 -4.12 -2.67
N VAL A 153 -10.36 -3.85 -3.97
CA VAL A 153 -10.50 -4.91 -4.98
C VAL A 153 -9.20 -5.70 -5.13
N GLU A 154 -8.06 -5.02 -5.18
CA GLU A 154 -6.74 -5.68 -5.24
C GLU A 154 -6.49 -6.55 -4.00
N THR A 155 -6.84 -6.06 -2.81
CA THR A 155 -6.71 -6.82 -1.57
C THR A 155 -7.59 -8.07 -1.57
N ALA A 156 -8.83 -7.97 -2.05
CA ALA A 156 -9.75 -9.09 -2.15
C ALA A 156 -9.29 -10.17 -3.14
N LEU A 157 -8.62 -9.78 -4.23
CA LEU A 157 -8.14 -10.71 -5.26
C LEU A 157 -6.78 -11.34 -4.96
N ARG A 158 -5.94 -10.69 -4.17
CA ARG A 158 -4.55 -11.11 -3.90
C ARG A 158 -4.39 -12.56 -3.43
N PRO A 159 -5.25 -13.13 -2.57
CA PRO A 159 -5.15 -14.53 -2.16
C PRO A 159 -5.42 -15.55 -3.28
N TRP A 160 -6.04 -15.12 -4.38
CA TRP A 160 -6.56 -16.00 -5.42
C TRP A 160 -5.80 -15.93 -6.74
N LEU A 161 -5.18 -14.78 -7.04
CA LEU A 161 -4.39 -14.59 -8.25
C LEU A 161 -2.90 -14.80 -7.95
N LYS A 162 -2.29 -15.76 -8.65
CA LYS A 162 -0.88 -16.15 -8.43
C LYS A 162 0.11 -15.23 -9.13
N HIS A 163 -0.29 -14.69 -10.28
CA HIS A 163 0.54 -13.78 -11.06
C HIS A 163 0.29 -12.32 -10.65
N PRO A 164 1.27 -11.44 -10.85
CA PRO A 164 1.10 -10.01 -10.61
C PRO A 164 -0.10 -9.46 -11.39
N PHE A 165 -0.87 -8.62 -10.73
CA PHE A 165 -2.02 -7.94 -11.34
C PHE A 165 -2.19 -6.53 -10.77
N MET A 166 -2.93 -5.70 -11.48
CA MET A 166 -3.24 -4.32 -11.10
C MET A 166 -4.63 -3.97 -11.59
N ILE A 167 -5.42 -3.35 -10.72
CA ILE A 167 -6.71 -2.78 -11.12
C ILE A 167 -6.48 -1.39 -11.68
N SER A 168 -7.16 -1.10 -12.79
CA SER A 168 -7.20 0.19 -13.44
C SER A 168 -8.63 0.51 -13.88
N LYS A 169 -8.82 1.63 -14.58
CA LYS A 169 -10.13 2.07 -15.04
C LYS A 169 -10.07 2.61 -16.46
N ARG A 170 -11.22 2.61 -17.14
CA ARG A 170 -11.42 3.31 -18.41
C ARG A 170 -12.77 3.98 -18.46
N LEU A 171 -12.90 4.99 -19.28
CA LEU A 171 -14.18 5.65 -19.51
C LEU A 171 -15.16 4.71 -20.23
N ASN A 172 -16.43 4.78 -19.84
CA ASN A 172 -17.53 4.06 -20.44
C ASN A 172 -18.74 4.98 -20.57
N GLN A 173 -19.30 5.09 -21.74
CA GLN A 173 -20.42 6.01 -22.03
C GLN A 173 -21.65 5.75 -21.16
N LYS A 174 -21.91 4.49 -20.81
CA LYS A 174 -23.11 4.09 -20.02
C LYS A 174 -22.90 4.22 -18.52
N PHE A 175 -21.69 3.91 -18.02
CA PHE A 175 -21.43 3.76 -16.59
C PHE A 175 -20.50 4.83 -16.01
N GLY A 176 -20.01 5.77 -16.83
CA GLY A 176 -18.99 6.76 -16.46
C GLY A 176 -17.60 6.13 -16.49
N GLU A 177 -17.26 5.33 -15.50
CA GLU A 177 -16.02 4.56 -15.48
C GLU A 177 -16.31 3.06 -15.35
N THR A 178 -15.41 2.22 -15.85
CA THR A 178 -15.46 0.77 -15.65
C THR A 178 -14.10 0.25 -15.25
N MET A 179 -14.11 -0.80 -14.46
CA MET A 179 -12.92 -1.46 -13.98
C MET A 179 -12.27 -2.31 -15.05
N VAL A 180 -10.94 -2.26 -15.11
CA VAL A 180 -10.06 -3.07 -15.97
C VAL A 180 -9.04 -3.77 -15.09
N LEU A 181 -8.79 -5.05 -15.30
CA LEU A 181 -7.73 -5.80 -14.65
C LEU A 181 -6.58 -6.01 -15.63
N LEU A 182 -5.40 -5.51 -15.28
CA LEU A 182 -4.13 -5.78 -15.97
C LEU A 182 -3.43 -6.92 -15.23
N THR A 183 -2.87 -7.90 -15.95
CA THR A 183 -2.16 -9.03 -15.33
C THR A 183 -1.05 -9.57 -16.22
N GLU A 184 -0.02 -10.13 -15.60
CA GLU A 184 1.04 -10.89 -16.25
C GLU A 184 0.64 -12.34 -16.53
N ASP A 185 -0.55 -12.77 -16.09
CA ASP A 185 -1.11 -14.08 -16.42
C ASP A 185 -1.71 -14.09 -17.82
N SER A 186 -1.20 -14.95 -18.70
CA SER A 186 -1.71 -15.12 -20.06
C SER A 186 -3.06 -15.87 -20.11
N GLN A 187 -3.46 -16.55 -19.02
CA GLN A 187 -4.71 -17.31 -18.93
C GLN A 187 -5.89 -16.41 -18.49
N LEU A 188 -6.21 -15.40 -19.27
CA LEU A 188 -7.22 -14.39 -18.95
C LEU A 188 -8.61 -15.00 -18.62
N ALA A 189 -8.97 -16.15 -19.21
CA ALA A 189 -10.23 -16.83 -18.91
C ALA A 189 -10.27 -17.31 -17.45
N VAL A 190 -9.18 -17.90 -16.95
CA VAL A 190 -9.05 -18.34 -15.56
C VAL A 190 -9.10 -17.16 -14.61
N VAL A 191 -8.36 -16.09 -14.91
CA VAL A 191 -8.38 -14.84 -14.12
C VAL A 191 -9.79 -14.27 -14.03
N LYS A 192 -10.52 -14.25 -15.14
CA LYS A 192 -11.92 -13.79 -15.21
C LYS A 192 -12.82 -14.65 -14.32
N ASP A 193 -12.72 -15.97 -14.40
CA ASP A 193 -13.54 -16.88 -13.61
C ASP A 193 -13.30 -16.70 -12.10
N ILE A 194 -12.04 -16.52 -11.69
CA ILE A 194 -11.69 -16.17 -10.32
C ILE A 194 -12.37 -14.86 -9.89
N CYS A 195 -12.27 -13.81 -10.68
CA CYS A 195 -12.92 -12.53 -10.38
C CYS A 195 -14.44 -12.66 -10.25
N LEU A 196 -15.08 -13.44 -11.13
CA LEU A 196 -16.52 -13.67 -11.08
C LEU A 196 -16.96 -14.42 -9.81
N GLN A 197 -16.14 -15.33 -9.32
CA GLN A 197 -16.44 -16.12 -8.12
C GLN A 197 -16.12 -15.40 -6.80
N LYS A 198 -15.07 -14.57 -6.78
CA LYS A 198 -14.51 -14.00 -5.55
C LYS A 198 -14.91 -12.55 -5.30
N LEU A 199 -15.36 -11.83 -6.33
CA LEU A 199 -15.75 -10.43 -6.19
C LEU A 199 -17.27 -10.24 -6.24
N PRO A 200 -17.82 -9.31 -5.46
CA PRO A 200 -19.20 -8.86 -5.63
C PRO A 200 -19.46 -8.37 -7.07
N LYS A 201 -20.67 -8.51 -7.55
CA LYS A 201 -21.05 -8.17 -8.94
C LYS A 201 -20.56 -6.79 -9.42
N TYR A 202 -20.60 -5.79 -8.55
CA TYR A 202 -20.20 -4.42 -8.89
C TYR A 202 -18.69 -4.20 -8.88
N TRP A 203 -17.91 -5.10 -8.27
CA TRP A 203 -16.45 -5.06 -8.24
C TRP A 203 -15.80 -5.87 -9.36
N GLN A 204 -16.59 -6.56 -10.18
CA GLN A 204 -16.08 -7.42 -11.24
C GLN A 204 -15.55 -6.58 -12.41
N PRO A 205 -14.28 -6.76 -12.83
CA PRO A 205 -13.71 -6.08 -13.98
C PRO A 205 -14.53 -6.34 -15.25
N LYS A 206 -14.64 -5.32 -16.10
CA LYS A 206 -15.33 -5.42 -17.39
C LYS A 206 -14.38 -5.71 -18.54
N ALA A 207 -13.08 -5.59 -18.31
CA ALA A 207 -12.04 -5.99 -19.25
C ALA A 207 -10.86 -6.59 -18.49
N TYR A 208 -10.14 -7.50 -19.16
CA TYR A 208 -8.96 -8.20 -18.68
C TYR A 208 -7.88 -8.06 -19.73
N ILE A 209 -6.71 -7.59 -19.37
CA ILE A 209 -5.62 -7.28 -20.27
C ILE A 209 -4.36 -8.02 -19.80
N HIS A 210 -3.78 -8.82 -20.68
CA HIS A 210 -2.47 -9.40 -20.46
C HIS A 210 -1.38 -8.35 -20.78
N VAL A 211 -0.43 -8.20 -19.90
CA VAL A 211 0.77 -7.37 -20.08
C VAL A 211 2.02 -8.20 -19.81
N ALA A 212 3.10 -7.94 -20.56
CA ALA A 212 4.37 -8.65 -20.35
C ALA A 212 4.98 -8.34 -18.97
N SER A 213 4.78 -7.10 -18.47
CA SER A 213 5.11 -6.69 -17.11
C SER A 213 4.21 -5.55 -16.65
N LEU A 214 3.86 -5.54 -15.38
CA LEU A 214 3.07 -4.45 -14.81
C LEU A 214 3.91 -3.17 -14.71
N PRO A 215 3.30 -2.00 -14.99
CA PRO A 215 4.00 -0.74 -14.91
C PRO A 215 4.29 -0.38 -13.44
N MET A 216 5.58 -0.30 -13.10
CA MET A 216 6.06 0.09 -11.78
C MET A 216 6.87 1.39 -11.88
N THR A 217 6.97 2.11 -10.77
CA THR A 217 7.90 3.23 -10.61
C THR A 217 9.30 2.70 -10.31
N GLU A 218 10.32 3.56 -10.38
CA GLU A 218 11.70 3.22 -10.00
C GLU A 218 11.82 2.74 -8.55
N THR A 219 10.90 3.16 -7.69
CA THR A 219 10.84 2.76 -6.27
C THR A 219 9.98 1.52 -6.01
N GLY A 220 9.55 0.81 -7.07
CA GLY A 220 8.75 -0.42 -6.97
C GLY A 220 7.29 -0.20 -6.59
N LYS A 221 6.75 1.02 -6.75
CA LYS A 221 5.32 1.29 -6.54
C LYS A 221 4.53 1.11 -7.83
N PRO A 222 3.23 0.76 -7.78
CA PRO A 222 2.35 0.74 -8.95
C PRO A 222 2.34 2.09 -9.68
N ALA A 223 2.73 2.11 -10.95
CA ALA A 223 2.69 3.32 -11.78
C ALA A 223 1.28 3.51 -12.35
N ARG A 224 0.32 3.96 -11.52
CA ARG A 224 -1.11 4.05 -11.83
C ARG A 224 -1.41 4.84 -13.12
N ALA A 225 -0.66 5.91 -13.38
CA ALA A 225 -0.84 6.69 -14.62
C ALA A 225 -0.51 5.87 -15.88
N LYS A 226 0.54 5.04 -15.84
CA LYS A 226 0.90 4.14 -16.94
C LYS A 226 -0.14 3.01 -17.08
N ALA A 227 -0.62 2.45 -15.97
CA ALA A 227 -1.68 1.45 -15.97
C ALA A 227 -2.98 2.00 -16.56
N LEU A 228 -3.32 3.27 -16.27
CA LEU A 228 -4.46 3.94 -16.85
C LEU A 228 -4.33 4.13 -18.37
N ALA A 229 -3.13 4.43 -18.87
CA ALA A 229 -2.87 4.52 -20.31
C ALA A 229 -3.10 3.16 -20.99
N LEU A 230 -2.51 2.08 -20.47
CA LEU A 230 -2.71 0.72 -20.99
C LEU A 230 -4.18 0.28 -20.98
N ALA A 231 -4.95 0.68 -19.97
CA ALA A 231 -6.37 0.34 -19.88
C ALA A 231 -7.25 1.05 -20.90
N LYS A 232 -6.76 2.12 -21.54
CA LYS A 232 -7.50 2.92 -22.56
C LYS A 232 -7.25 2.46 -24.00
N GLU A 233 -6.16 1.73 -24.26
CA GLU A 233 -5.72 1.36 -25.60
C GLU A 233 -6.56 0.25 -26.26
N ILE A 234 -7.58 -0.29 -25.58
CA ILE A 234 -8.41 -1.41 -26.06
C ILE A 234 -9.90 -1.05 -26.07
#